data_bea16f8cdbbf8dc7c3d4b3509bbbdf66
#
_entry.id   bea16f8cdbbf8dc7c3d4b3509bbbdf66
#
_cell.length_a   1.000
_cell.length_b   1.000
_cell.length_c   1.000
_cell.angle_alpha   90.00
_cell.angle_beta   90.00
_cell.angle_gamma   90.00
#
_symmetry.space_group_name_H-M   'P 1'
#
loop_
_entity.id
_entity.type
_entity.pdbx_description
1 polymer ?
#
loop_
_entity_poly.entity_id
_entity_poly.type
_entity_poly.pdbx_seq_one_letter_code
_entity_poly.pdbx_strand_id
1 'polypeptide(L)'
;MTAATHDFTLDAQPGAQLPDELRDSLPAARAALWDVERELWTPRTVTARDRSGSVLGAALTAARPFSAYRKIVDVVAGSGEVWAALVAAARDDRADAPGTEEHPAPIAVHFEEHLTVAPLTEAQRSALGPAGFARAATPVPSVPSTRQDDEHGVAAWSFWRVPAPARTAPYYGQTTDVTCGAVAALTALEQRGLGEFRADDGAENRAAEIAFWRRATNLPACEPIGLAVETAKLGADSGTLAARPRVFLSTPDPVFIEEFSEQPWEQELRIDLQRESLRQAEALGLPLERRWLEVEEIVDAVRGGAQVLLLIDLTELIADPTPHWVLATEVVGETLLIADPWVQAPNGETWVDTFALPLPFATIDRITRWGTPAFRGAIILEP
;
A
#
# COMPACT_ATOMS: atom_id res chain seq x y z
N MET A 1 5.56 9.32 35.11
CA MET A 1 6.78 8.77 34.50
C MET A 1 7.78 9.90 34.39
N THR A 2 8.88 9.85 35.13
CA THR A 2 9.99 10.80 35.02
C THR A 2 10.65 10.61 33.66
N ALA A 3 10.69 11.67 32.85
CA ALA A 3 11.46 11.67 31.61
C ALA A 3 12.91 11.33 31.93
N ALA A 4 13.43 10.29 31.30
CA ALA A 4 14.87 9.99 31.35
C ALA A 4 15.62 11.22 30.80
N THR A 5 16.48 11.83 31.61
CA THR A 5 17.36 12.91 31.14
C THR A 5 18.47 12.26 30.35
N HIS A 6 18.33 12.21 29.04
CA HIS A 6 19.44 11.79 28.15
C HIS A 6 20.54 12.84 28.13
N ASP A 7 21.81 12.41 28.03
CA ASP A 7 22.94 13.32 27.85
C ASP A 7 23.09 13.83 26.40
N PHE A 8 22.03 13.76 25.62
CA PHE A 8 21.96 14.21 24.22
C PHE A 8 20.59 14.85 23.91
N THR A 9 20.56 15.64 22.85
CA THR A 9 19.35 16.27 22.30
C THR A 9 18.93 15.59 21.01
N LEU A 10 17.63 15.63 20.70
CA LEU A 10 17.04 15.14 19.46
C LEU A 10 16.45 16.33 18.69
N ASP A 11 16.76 16.40 17.40
CA ASP A 11 16.26 17.43 16.48
C ASP A 11 15.73 16.78 15.19
N ALA A 12 14.54 17.19 14.75
CA ALA A 12 13.90 16.66 13.55
C ALA A 12 13.81 17.75 12.48
N GLN A 13 14.39 17.48 11.32
CA GLN A 13 14.45 18.42 10.19
C GLN A 13 13.85 17.79 8.93
N PRO A 14 13.21 18.59 8.03
CA PRO A 14 12.82 18.13 6.70
C PRO A 14 14.04 17.66 5.87
N GLY A 15 13.79 16.67 5.01
CA GLY A 15 14.79 16.13 4.09
C GLY A 15 15.45 14.84 4.57
N ALA A 16 16.01 14.11 3.61
CA ALA A 16 16.79 12.90 3.83
C ALA A 16 18.27 13.26 3.89
N GLN A 17 18.79 13.53 5.10
CA GLN A 17 20.18 13.97 5.29
C GLN A 17 20.90 13.02 6.23
N LEU A 18 21.72 12.13 5.68
CA LEU A 18 22.64 11.34 6.49
C LEU A 18 23.84 12.23 6.87
N PRO A 19 24.07 12.53 8.17
CA PRO A 19 25.23 13.29 8.60
C PRO A 19 26.55 12.65 8.14
N ASP A 20 27.51 13.46 7.69
CA ASP A 20 28.80 12.99 7.15
C ASP A 20 29.54 12.12 8.16
N GLU A 21 29.50 12.48 9.45
CA GLU A 21 30.16 11.75 10.54
C GLU A 21 29.63 10.29 10.66
N LEU A 22 28.38 10.06 10.27
CA LEU A 22 27.79 8.71 10.27
C LEU A 22 28.05 7.99 8.95
N ARG A 23 28.03 8.72 7.83
CA ARG A 23 28.17 8.17 6.48
C ARG A 23 29.44 7.39 6.30
N ASP A 24 30.56 7.94 6.77
CA ASP A 24 31.89 7.33 6.66
C ASP A 24 32.02 5.99 7.40
N SER A 25 31.15 5.74 8.37
CA SER A 25 31.12 4.51 9.16
C SER A 25 30.21 3.42 8.61
N LEU A 26 29.40 3.72 7.57
CA LEU A 26 28.40 2.81 7.04
C LEU A 26 28.87 2.05 5.80
N PRO A 27 28.41 0.80 5.62
CA PRO A 27 28.49 0.13 4.31
C PRO A 27 27.79 0.97 3.22
N ALA A 28 28.36 1.01 2.04
CA ALA A 28 27.85 1.80 0.92
C ALA A 28 26.37 1.48 0.60
N ALA A 29 26.00 0.19 0.65
CA ALA A 29 24.60 -0.23 0.41
C ALA A 29 23.61 0.36 1.45
N ARG A 30 24.03 0.52 2.72
CA ARG A 30 23.19 1.16 3.74
C ARG A 30 23.13 2.67 3.56
N ALA A 31 24.24 3.31 3.24
CA ALA A 31 24.27 4.74 2.95
C ALA A 31 23.36 5.07 1.75
N ALA A 32 23.30 4.20 0.74
CA ALA A 32 22.43 4.35 -0.43
C ALA A 32 20.94 4.41 -0.08
N LEU A 33 20.48 3.81 1.02
CA LEU A 33 19.07 3.97 1.48
C LEU A 33 18.72 5.43 1.75
N TRP A 34 19.69 6.25 2.16
CA TRP A 34 19.50 7.67 2.45
C TRP A 34 19.57 8.56 1.20
N ASP A 35 20.22 8.07 0.15
CA ASP A 35 20.46 8.82 -1.10
C ASP A 35 19.31 8.67 -2.11
N VAL A 36 18.34 7.79 -1.84
CA VAL A 36 17.16 7.63 -2.70
C VAL A 36 16.33 8.92 -2.70
N GLU A 37 15.95 9.38 -3.89
CA GLU A 37 15.07 10.55 -4.06
C GLU A 37 13.67 10.26 -3.51
N ARG A 38 13.25 11.02 -2.49
CA ARG A 38 11.97 10.86 -1.79
C ARG A 38 11.24 12.18 -1.61
N GLU A 39 11.45 13.17 -2.48
CA GLU A 39 10.88 14.52 -2.26
C GLU A 39 9.38 14.46 -2.05
N LEU A 40 8.65 13.75 -2.92
CA LEU A 40 7.20 13.57 -2.80
C LEU A 40 6.79 12.86 -1.49
N TRP A 41 7.63 11.98 -0.96
CA TRP A 41 7.37 11.23 0.29
C TRP A 41 7.74 12.01 1.55
N THR A 42 7.90 13.32 1.46
CA THR A 42 8.16 14.22 2.60
C THR A 42 9.16 13.65 3.62
N PRO A 43 10.39 13.33 3.18
CA PRO A 43 11.37 12.73 4.06
C PRO A 43 11.74 13.66 5.22
N ARG A 44 12.06 13.09 6.37
CA ARG A 44 12.55 13.82 7.55
C ARG A 44 13.67 13.05 8.20
N THR A 45 14.64 13.80 8.73
CA THR A 45 15.75 13.26 9.48
C THR A 45 15.67 13.68 10.94
N VAL A 46 15.67 12.72 11.86
CA VAL A 46 15.81 12.94 13.30
C VAL A 46 17.28 12.71 13.66
N THR A 47 17.96 13.69 14.22
CA THR A 47 19.38 13.61 14.59
C THR A 47 19.55 13.66 16.11
N ALA A 48 20.38 12.78 16.66
CA ALA A 48 20.79 12.81 18.05
C ALA A 48 22.21 13.46 18.16
N ARG A 49 22.35 14.49 19.03
CA ARG A 49 23.60 15.19 19.27
C ARG A 49 23.95 15.25 20.75
N ASP A 50 25.20 15.03 21.08
CA ASP A 50 25.70 15.24 22.45
C ASP A 50 25.77 16.72 22.83
N ARG A 51 26.20 17.00 24.06
CA ARG A 51 26.38 18.38 24.57
C ARG A 51 27.44 19.18 23.85
N SER A 52 28.37 18.52 23.15
CA SER A 52 29.39 19.17 22.33
C SER A 52 28.91 19.49 20.91
N GLY A 53 27.72 18.98 20.52
CA GLY A 53 27.14 19.07 19.18
C GLY A 53 27.56 17.94 18.26
N SER A 54 28.33 16.96 18.72
CA SER A 54 28.73 15.79 17.93
C SER A 54 27.53 14.88 17.65
N VAL A 55 27.46 14.35 16.42
CA VAL A 55 26.37 13.45 16.02
C VAL A 55 26.58 12.06 16.62
N LEU A 56 25.55 11.58 17.35
CA LEU A 56 25.52 10.25 17.95
C LEU A 56 24.70 9.25 17.14
N GLY A 57 23.80 9.75 16.28
CA GLY A 57 22.95 8.91 15.43
C GLY A 57 21.92 9.73 14.67
N ALA A 58 21.25 9.08 13.71
CA ALA A 58 20.17 9.66 12.93
C ALA A 58 19.12 8.60 12.54
N ALA A 59 17.87 9.03 12.36
CA ALA A 59 16.78 8.22 11.81
C ALA A 59 16.18 8.93 10.60
N LEU A 60 15.96 8.19 9.52
CA LEU A 60 15.26 8.64 8.32
C LEU A 60 13.81 8.17 8.36
N THR A 61 12.88 9.08 8.12
CA THR A 61 11.46 8.78 7.97
C THR A 61 10.93 9.30 6.65
N ALA A 62 9.86 8.68 6.13
CA ALA A 62 9.16 9.09 4.92
C ALA A 62 7.67 8.71 5.01
N ALA A 63 6.82 9.31 4.17
CA ALA A 63 5.39 8.98 4.06
C ALA A 63 4.86 9.35 2.68
N ARG A 64 3.97 8.54 2.09
CA ARG A 64 3.19 8.95 0.91
C ARG A 64 2.33 10.17 1.25
N PRO A 65 2.17 11.12 0.34
CA PRO A 65 1.20 12.19 0.51
C PRO A 65 -0.23 11.62 0.63
N PHE A 66 -1.13 12.42 1.20
CA PHE A 66 -2.54 12.09 1.40
C PHE A 66 -2.81 10.79 2.20
N SER A 67 -1.81 10.27 2.90
CA SER A 67 -1.90 9.05 3.70
C SER A 67 -1.58 9.31 5.17
N ALA A 68 -2.26 8.59 6.07
CA ALA A 68 -2.14 8.79 7.52
C ALA A 68 -1.13 7.83 8.16
N TYR A 69 0.02 7.61 7.52
CA TYR A 69 1.12 6.84 8.10
C TYR A 69 2.44 7.58 7.95
N ARG A 70 3.47 7.09 8.66
CA ARG A 70 4.87 7.44 8.43
C ARG A 70 5.73 6.18 8.55
N LYS A 71 6.75 6.06 7.72
CA LYS A 71 7.70 4.95 7.76
C LYS A 71 9.02 5.42 8.35
N ILE A 72 9.63 4.61 9.22
CA ILE A 72 11.04 4.72 9.62
C ILE A 72 11.83 3.84 8.65
N VAL A 73 12.62 4.47 7.79
CA VAL A 73 13.39 3.80 6.73
C VAL A 73 14.66 3.16 7.27
N ASP A 74 15.40 3.91 8.10
CA ASP A 74 16.65 3.45 8.72
C ASP A 74 16.93 4.22 10.00
N VAL A 75 17.65 3.58 10.93
CA VAL A 75 18.14 4.19 12.16
C VAL A 75 19.60 3.81 12.38
N VAL A 76 20.48 4.80 12.26
CA VAL A 76 21.94 4.68 12.51
C VAL A 76 22.25 5.25 13.89
N ALA A 77 22.91 4.49 14.76
CA ALA A 77 23.29 4.97 16.09
C ALA A 77 24.53 4.25 16.64
N GLY A 78 25.34 4.97 17.40
CA GLY A 78 26.54 4.46 18.04
C GLY A 78 26.28 3.62 19.30
N SER A 79 25.06 3.69 19.87
CA SER A 79 24.66 2.91 21.05
C SER A 79 23.20 2.49 21.02
N GLY A 80 22.84 1.46 21.78
CA GLY A 80 21.45 1.01 21.92
C GLY A 80 20.52 2.05 22.56
N GLU A 81 21.03 2.89 23.45
CA GLU A 81 20.27 3.96 24.09
C GLU A 81 19.89 5.04 23.06
N VAL A 82 20.86 5.50 22.26
CA VAL A 82 20.64 6.49 21.19
C VAL A 82 19.68 5.91 20.14
N TRP A 83 19.85 4.63 19.76
CA TRP A 83 18.98 3.97 18.82
C TRP A 83 17.51 3.95 19.30
N ALA A 84 17.30 3.54 20.55
CA ALA A 84 15.95 3.50 21.12
C ALA A 84 15.31 4.89 21.22
N ALA A 85 16.11 5.91 21.57
CA ALA A 85 15.64 7.29 21.62
C ALA A 85 15.28 7.84 20.23
N LEU A 86 16.04 7.51 19.19
CA LEU A 86 15.76 7.89 17.80
C LEU A 86 14.49 7.21 17.29
N VAL A 87 14.31 5.91 17.55
CA VAL A 87 13.08 5.19 17.21
C VAL A 87 11.87 5.83 17.90
N ALA A 88 11.97 6.15 19.19
CA ALA A 88 10.90 6.80 19.92
C ALA A 88 10.58 8.19 19.37
N ALA A 89 11.60 8.99 19.06
CA ALA A 89 11.42 10.31 18.48
C ALA A 89 10.80 10.26 17.08
N ALA A 90 11.27 9.35 16.21
CA ALA A 90 10.72 9.14 14.88
C ALA A 90 9.27 8.63 14.93
N ARG A 91 8.96 7.72 15.88
CA ARG A 91 7.61 7.26 16.13
C ARG A 91 6.69 8.39 16.56
N ASP A 92 7.16 9.27 17.43
CA ASP A 92 6.36 10.32 18.05
C ASP A 92 6.42 11.65 17.29
N ASP A 93 7.20 11.73 16.20
CA ASP A 93 7.26 12.92 15.34
C ASP A 93 5.88 13.22 14.75
N ARG A 94 5.39 14.44 15.08
CA ARG A 94 4.11 14.99 14.62
C ARG A 94 4.32 16.38 14.04
N ALA A 95 5.42 16.57 13.32
CA ALA A 95 5.76 17.89 12.78
C ALA A 95 4.65 18.51 11.93
N ASP A 96 3.82 17.66 11.33
CA ASP A 96 2.68 18.05 10.49
C ASP A 96 1.35 18.10 11.28
N ALA A 97 1.38 18.00 12.60
CA ALA A 97 0.16 18.18 13.42
C ALA A 97 -0.17 19.68 13.64
N PRO A 98 -1.45 20.11 13.43
CA PRO A 98 -2.62 19.27 13.18
C PRO A 98 -2.71 18.86 11.73
N GLY A 99 -2.24 17.93 11.14
CA GLY A 99 -2.21 17.48 9.76
C GLY A 99 -2.96 18.37 8.74
N THR A 100 -2.43 18.44 7.55
CA THR A 100 -3.15 19.00 6.39
C THR A 100 -3.84 17.87 5.65
N GLU A 101 -4.63 18.19 4.64
CA GLU A 101 -5.22 17.16 3.77
C GLU A 101 -4.14 16.39 3.01
N GLU A 102 -3.11 17.09 2.53
CA GLU A 102 -1.97 16.48 1.84
C GLU A 102 -1.05 15.70 2.80
N HIS A 103 -0.93 16.16 4.04
CA HIS A 103 -0.12 15.53 5.07
C HIS A 103 -0.97 15.26 6.32
N PRO A 104 -1.83 14.23 6.29
CA PRO A 104 -2.66 13.90 7.44
C PRO A 104 -1.82 13.51 8.65
N ALA A 105 -2.32 13.78 9.85
CA ALA A 105 -1.65 13.33 11.06
C ALA A 105 -1.54 11.79 11.07
N PRO A 106 -0.35 11.21 11.22
CA PRO A 106 -0.16 9.77 11.11
C PRO A 106 -0.85 9.03 12.26
N ILE A 107 -1.67 8.05 11.94
CA ILE A 107 -2.27 7.09 12.88
C ILE A 107 -1.46 5.80 12.98
N ALA A 108 -0.57 5.54 12.03
CA ALA A 108 0.34 4.42 12.01
C ALA A 108 1.78 4.88 11.80
N VAL A 109 2.73 4.15 12.39
CA VAL A 109 4.15 4.27 12.09
C VAL A 109 4.67 2.88 11.77
N HIS A 110 5.26 2.72 10.59
CA HIS A 110 5.89 1.48 10.18
C HIS A 110 7.41 1.60 10.29
N PHE A 111 8.06 0.54 10.73
CA PHE A 111 9.52 0.45 10.75
C PHE A 111 9.97 -0.59 9.73
N GLU A 112 10.86 -0.20 8.84
CA GLU A 112 11.51 -1.08 7.87
C GLU A 112 12.74 -1.76 8.49
N GLU A 113 12.76 -3.08 8.52
CA GLU A 113 13.95 -3.85 8.84
C GLU A 113 14.54 -4.39 7.53
N HIS A 114 15.62 -3.79 7.06
CA HIS A 114 16.34 -4.25 5.87
C HIS A 114 17.22 -5.46 6.23
N LEU A 115 16.74 -6.66 5.93
CA LEU A 115 17.31 -7.93 6.41
C LEU A 115 18.74 -8.19 5.93
N THR A 116 19.12 -7.63 4.78
CA THR A 116 20.45 -7.82 4.17
C THR A 116 21.35 -6.60 4.28
N VAL A 117 20.78 -5.40 4.12
CA VAL A 117 21.53 -4.14 4.03
C VAL A 117 21.78 -3.51 5.39
N ALA A 118 20.77 -3.54 6.28
CA ALA A 118 20.81 -2.95 7.61
C ALA A 118 20.07 -3.85 8.63
N PRO A 119 20.48 -5.11 8.83
CA PRO A 119 19.78 -6.02 9.72
C PRO A 119 19.85 -5.52 11.17
N LEU A 120 18.71 -5.57 11.85
CA LEU A 120 18.66 -5.27 13.28
C LEU A 120 19.42 -6.35 14.08
N THR A 121 20.09 -5.92 15.13
CA THR A 121 20.57 -6.82 16.15
C THR A 121 19.40 -7.41 16.96
N GLU A 122 19.63 -8.52 17.65
CA GLU A 122 18.60 -9.12 18.52
C GLU A 122 18.15 -8.15 19.62
N ALA A 123 19.07 -7.36 20.16
CA ALA A 123 18.74 -6.33 21.16
C ALA A 123 17.84 -5.24 20.59
N GLN A 124 18.06 -4.80 19.35
CA GLN A 124 17.22 -3.82 18.67
C GLN A 124 15.83 -4.39 18.36
N ARG A 125 15.73 -5.63 17.84
CA ARG A 125 14.43 -6.30 17.64
C ARG A 125 13.66 -6.43 18.95
N SER A 126 14.33 -6.85 20.01
CA SER A 126 13.72 -6.98 21.34
C SER A 126 13.26 -5.63 21.91
N ALA A 127 13.86 -4.51 21.50
CA ALA A 127 13.47 -3.18 21.94
C ALA A 127 12.22 -2.63 21.21
N LEU A 128 11.87 -3.15 20.01
CA LEU A 128 10.70 -2.68 19.26
C LEU A 128 9.37 -3.02 19.96
N GLY A 129 9.25 -4.19 20.56
CA GLY A 129 8.04 -4.59 21.30
C GLY A 129 7.69 -3.62 22.43
N PRO A 130 8.60 -3.35 23.40
CA PRO A 130 8.40 -2.33 24.43
C PRO A 130 8.16 -0.91 23.87
N ALA A 131 8.69 -0.58 22.69
CA ALA A 131 8.39 0.66 21.99
C ALA A 131 7.00 0.68 21.34
N GLY A 132 6.23 -0.42 21.45
CA GLY A 132 4.86 -0.54 20.96
C GLY A 132 4.74 -1.05 19.51
N PHE A 133 5.84 -1.46 18.89
CA PHE A 133 5.80 -2.05 17.55
C PHE A 133 5.51 -3.55 17.60
N ALA A 134 4.64 -4.01 16.72
CA ALA A 134 4.37 -5.41 16.46
C ALA A 134 4.88 -5.79 15.06
N ARG A 135 5.48 -6.96 14.93
CA ARG A 135 5.94 -7.45 13.62
C ARG A 135 4.75 -7.78 12.73
N ALA A 136 4.75 -7.28 11.51
CA ALA A 136 3.75 -7.62 10.51
C ALA A 136 3.98 -9.04 9.95
N ALA A 137 2.93 -9.61 9.36
CA ALA A 137 3.03 -10.87 8.64
C ALA A 137 3.98 -10.73 7.44
N THR A 138 4.70 -11.80 7.14
CA THR A 138 5.54 -11.85 5.94
C THR A 138 4.66 -11.82 4.70
N PRO A 139 5.03 -11.07 3.65
CA PRO A 139 4.33 -11.11 2.37
C PRO A 139 4.23 -12.51 1.78
N VAL A 140 3.21 -12.71 0.98
CA VAL A 140 3.10 -13.88 0.12
C VAL A 140 4.30 -13.90 -0.83
N PRO A 141 4.99 -15.03 -1.00
CA PRO A 141 6.19 -15.09 -1.82
C PRO A 141 5.89 -14.73 -3.27
N SER A 142 6.78 -13.94 -3.86
CA SER A 142 6.77 -13.50 -5.25
C SER A 142 8.06 -13.90 -5.95
N VAL A 143 8.19 -13.59 -7.23
CA VAL A 143 9.44 -13.66 -7.98
C VAL A 143 9.97 -12.26 -8.21
N PRO A 144 11.29 -12.07 -8.40
CA PRO A 144 11.84 -10.79 -8.77
C PRO A 144 11.12 -10.24 -10.02
N SER A 145 10.68 -9.01 -9.94
CA SER A 145 10.13 -8.27 -11.08
C SER A 145 11.04 -7.09 -11.38
N THR A 146 10.84 -6.45 -12.53
CA THR A 146 11.61 -5.25 -12.89
C THR A 146 11.33 -4.05 -11.99
N ARG A 147 10.33 -4.14 -11.11
CA ARG A 147 9.86 -3.03 -10.27
C ARG A 147 9.89 -3.30 -8.77
N GLN A 148 10.00 -4.55 -8.35
CA GLN A 148 9.98 -4.95 -6.95
C GLN A 148 11.25 -5.70 -6.62
N ASP A 149 12.31 -4.96 -6.34
CA ASP A 149 13.61 -5.57 -6.15
C ASP A 149 13.77 -6.28 -4.80
N ASP A 150 12.87 -6.08 -3.81
CA ASP A 150 13.21 -6.52 -2.47
C ASP A 150 12.04 -6.81 -1.51
N GLU A 151 10.93 -7.41 -1.96
CA GLU A 151 9.85 -7.84 -1.05
C GLU A 151 10.34 -8.78 0.06
N HIS A 152 11.34 -9.60 -0.23
CA HIS A 152 11.89 -10.58 0.70
C HIS A 152 13.09 -10.05 1.50
N GLY A 153 13.66 -8.92 1.09
CA GLY A 153 14.77 -8.26 1.79
C GLY A 153 14.34 -7.37 2.95
N VAL A 154 13.03 -7.17 3.14
CA VAL A 154 12.48 -6.24 4.15
C VAL A 154 11.45 -6.94 5.03
N ALA A 155 11.53 -6.70 6.35
CA ALA A 155 10.49 -7.03 7.31
C ALA A 155 9.86 -5.74 7.86
N ALA A 156 8.56 -5.78 8.16
CA ALA A 156 7.82 -4.65 8.71
C ALA A 156 7.51 -4.83 10.19
N TRP A 157 7.54 -3.71 10.90
CA TRP A 157 7.05 -3.58 12.26
C TRP A 157 6.10 -2.39 12.29
N SER A 158 4.93 -2.52 12.93
CA SER A 158 3.88 -1.50 12.92
C SER A 158 3.54 -1.05 14.33
N PHE A 159 3.46 0.26 14.51
CA PHE A 159 2.90 0.92 15.69
C PHE A 159 1.63 1.66 15.28
N TRP A 160 0.56 1.47 16.03
CA TRP A 160 -0.73 2.13 15.80
C TRP A 160 -1.04 3.06 16.96
N ARG A 161 -1.39 4.31 16.66
CA ARG A 161 -1.85 5.32 17.64
C ARG A 161 -3.31 5.14 18.03
N VAL A 162 -4.01 4.35 17.27
CA VAL A 162 -5.41 3.91 17.45
C VAL A 162 -5.42 2.39 17.63
N PRO A 163 -6.54 1.77 17.99
CA PRO A 163 -6.60 0.30 18.01
C PRO A 163 -6.08 -0.29 16.71
N ALA A 164 -5.15 -1.22 16.80
CA ALA A 164 -4.57 -1.86 15.64
C ALA A 164 -5.64 -2.59 14.81
N PRO A 165 -5.46 -2.69 13.49
CA PRO A 165 -6.40 -3.40 12.63
C PRO A 165 -6.58 -4.86 13.09
N ALA A 166 -7.82 -5.32 13.10
CA ALA A 166 -8.16 -6.69 13.49
C ALA A 166 -7.96 -7.66 12.32
N ARG A 167 -8.06 -7.16 11.10
CA ARG A 167 -7.91 -7.93 9.86
C ARG A 167 -6.85 -7.28 8.98
N THR A 168 -5.79 -8.03 8.68
CA THR A 168 -4.82 -7.67 7.66
C THR A 168 -4.95 -8.66 6.51
N ALA A 169 -5.03 -8.16 5.28
CA ALA A 169 -4.93 -9.02 4.12
C ALA A 169 -3.49 -9.57 4.02
N PRO A 170 -3.31 -10.83 3.57
CA PRO A 170 -1.98 -11.28 3.17
C PRO A 170 -1.50 -10.37 2.04
N TYR A 171 -0.33 -9.79 2.21
CA TYR A 171 0.19 -8.88 1.19
C TYR A 171 0.85 -9.67 0.06
N TYR A 172 0.53 -9.34 -1.17
CA TYR A 172 1.19 -9.77 -2.40
C TYR A 172 1.33 -8.55 -3.32
N GLY A 173 2.57 -8.21 -3.68
CA GLY A 173 2.83 -7.14 -4.63
C GLY A 173 2.69 -7.62 -6.08
N GLN A 174 2.11 -6.79 -6.95
CA GLN A 174 2.01 -7.11 -8.37
C GLN A 174 3.38 -7.23 -9.04
N THR A 175 3.55 -8.21 -9.89
CA THR A 175 4.84 -8.48 -10.55
C THR A 175 4.98 -7.80 -11.92
N THR A 176 3.94 -7.12 -12.40
CA THR A 176 3.91 -6.38 -13.67
C THR A 176 3.18 -5.05 -13.52
N ASP A 177 3.32 -4.17 -14.50
CA ASP A 177 2.72 -2.82 -14.51
C ASP A 177 1.19 -2.82 -14.64
N VAL A 178 0.58 -3.96 -14.98
CA VAL A 178 -0.82 -4.01 -15.43
C VAL A 178 -1.71 -4.97 -14.62
N THR A 179 -1.17 -5.67 -13.62
CA THR A 179 -1.86 -6.73 -12.90
C THR A 179 -2.52 -6.30 -11.59
N CYS A 180 -2.58 -5.00 -11.29
CA CYS A 180 -3.16 -4.48 -10.05
C CYS A 180 -4.56 -5.02 -9.73
N GLY A 181 -5.46 -5.04 -10.70
CA GLY A 181 -6.81 -5.57 -10.53
C GLY A 181 -6.84 -7.06 -10.21
N ALA A 182 -5.98 -7.85 -10.89
CA ALA A 182 -5.85 -9.27 -10.61
C ALA A 182 -5.34 -9.52 -9.19
N VAL A 183 -4.31 -8.79 -8.77
CA VAL A 183 -3.72 -8.93 -7.44
C VAL A 183 -4.69 -8.48 -6.34
N ALA A 184 -5.38 -7.35 -6.52
CA ALA A 184 -6.39 -6.89 -5.57
C ALA A 184 -7.52 -7.93 -5.38
N ALA A 185 -7.99 -8.55 -6.48
CA ALA A 185 -9.02 -9.59 -6.43
C ALA A 185 -8.51 -10.89 -5.77
N LEU A 186 -7.33 -11.37 -6.15
CA LEU A 186 -6.72 -12.57 -5.57
C LEU A 186 -6.46 -12.37 -4.07
N THR A 187 -5.97 -11.21 -3.65
CA THR A 187 -5.77 -10.86 -2.23
C THR A 187 -7.09 -10.86 -1.46
N ALA A 188 -8.16 -10.33 -2.05
CA ALA A 188 -9.48 -10.38 -1.44
C ALA A 188 -10.00 -11.82 -1.27
N LEU A 189 -9.82 -12.67 -2.27
CA LEU A 189 -10.19 -14.08 -2.21
C LEU A 189 -9.33 -14.84 -1.20
N GLU A 190 -8.02 -14.58 -1.14
CA GLU A 190 -7.11 -15.17 -0.15
C GLU A 190 -7.54 -14.85 1.28
N GLN A 191 -7.88 -13.59 1.56
CA GLN A 191 -8.37 -13.18 2.88
C GLN A 191 -9.66 -13.89 3.29
N ARG A 192 -10.43 -14.40 2.32
CA ARG A 192 -11.66 -15.18 2.53
C ARG A 192 -11.42 -16.69 2.62
N GLY A 193 -10.18 -17.13 2.49
CA GLY A 193 -9.83 -18.56 2.43
C GLY A 193 -10.24 -19.23 1.11
N LEU A 194 -10.46 -18.45 0.05
CA LEU A 194 -10.80 -18.88 -1.30
C LEU A 194 -9.61 -18.67 -2.26
N GLY A 195 -8.46 -18.27 -1.75
CA GLY A 195 -7.30 -17.90 -2.54
C GLY A 195 -6.52 -19.07 -3.10
N GLU A 196 -5.64 -18.76 -4.03
CA GLU A 196 -4.76 -19.69 -4.74
C GLU A 196 -3.28 -19.47 -4.39
N PHE A 197 -2.94 -18.49 -3.54
CA PHE A 197 -1.56 -18.19 -3.21
C PHE A 197 -0.89 -19.35 -2.45
N ARG A 198 0.34 -19.67 -2.87
CA ARG A 198 1.20 -20.66 -2.22
C ARG A 198 2.12 -19.97 -1.22
N ALA A 199 2.24 -20.55 -0.04
CA ALA A 199 3.08 -20.01 1.02
C ALA A 199 4.59 -20.13 0.76
N ASP A 200 4.99 -20.94 -0.21
CA ASP A 200 6.37 -21.35 -0.48
C ASP A 200 6.78 -21.32 -1.96
N ASP A 201 5.90 -20.87 -2.87
CA ASP A 201 6.16 -20.90 -4.31
C ASP A 201 5.76 -19.58 -4.99
N GLY A 202 6.73 -18.66 -5.10
CA GLY A 202 6.53 -17.37 -5.77
C GLY A 202 6.29 -17.50 -7.27
N ALA A 203 6.80 -18.55 -7.93
CA ALA A 203 6.59 -18.75 -9.36
C ALA A 203 5.14 -19.18 -9.66
N GLU A 204 4.55 -20.04 -8.83
CA GLU A 204 3.15 -20.42 -8.93
C GLU A 204 2.24 -19.22 -8.61
N ASN A 205 2.59 -18.38 -7.62
CA ASN A 205 1.84 -17.17 -7.29
C ASN A 205 1.82 -16.19 -8.48
N ARG A 206 2.97 -15.98 -9.13
CA ARG A 206 3.02 -15.19 -10.36
C ARG A 206 2.21 -15.82 -11.50
N ALA A 207 2.24 -17.14 -11.64
CA ALA A 207 1.45 -17.82 -12.65
C ALA A 207 -0.06 -17.62 -12.42
N ALA A 208 -0.51 -17.68 -11.16
CA ALA A 208 -1.90 -17.39 -10.79
C ALA A 208 -2.29 -15.93 -11.09
N GLU A 209 -1.43 -14.96 -10.74
CA GLU A 209 -1.59 -13.54 -11.07
C GLU A 209 -1.80 -13.33 -12.58
N ILE A 210 -0.90 -13.84 -13.40
CA ILE A 210 -0.95 -13.70 -14.86
C ILE A 210 -2.16 -14.43 -15.44
N ALA A 211 -2.48 -15.63 -14.95
CA ALA A 211 -3.64 -16.38 -15.41
C ALA A 211 -4.95 -15.67 -15.10
N PHE A 212 -5.10 -15.10 -13.90
CA PHE A 212 -6.26 -14.30 -13.52
C PHE A 212 -6.36 -13.05 -14.42
N TRP A 213 -5.28 -12.28 -14.54
CA TRP A 213 -5.23 -11.08 -15.37
C TRP A 213 -5.66 -11.36 -16.81
N ARG A 214 -5.16 -12.42 -17.44
CA ARG A 214 -5.52 -12.79 -18.82
C ARG A 214 -7.01 -13.06 -19.01
N ARG A 215 -7.71 -13.53 -17.99
CA ARG A 215 -9.15 -13.80 -18.05
C ARG A 215 -9.99 -12.57 -17.71
N ALA A 216 -9.47 -11.70 -16.80
CA ALA A 216 -10.18 -10.52 -16.31
C ALA A 216 -9.96 -9.27 -17.17
N THR A 217 -8.87 -9.23 -17.96
CA THR A 217 -8.47 -8.00 -18.63
C THR A 217 -8.92 -7.89 -20.06
N ASN A 218 -9.03 -6.65 -20.47
CA ASN A 218 -9.27 -6.21 -21.84
C ASN A 218 -8.16 -5.27 -22.33
N LEU A 219 -6.91 -5.54 -21.93
CA LEU A 219 -5.67 -4.87 -22.37
C LEU A 219 -5.62 -3.35 -22.14
N PRO A 220 -4.61 -2.85 -21.45
CA PRO A 220 -3.74 -3.52 -20.49
C PRO A 220 -4.38 -3.61 -19.11
N ALA A 221 -5.36 -2.73 -18.79
CA ALA A 221 -6.01 -2.64 -17.50
C ALA A 221 -7.26 -3.53 -17.40
N CYS A 222 -7.55 -4.02 -16.20
CA CYS A 222 -8.82 -4.67 -15.92
C CYS A 222 -9.93 -3.62 -15.81
N GLU A 223 -10.94 -3.69 -16.67
CA GLU A 223 -12.14 -2.88 -16.49
C GLU A 223 -13.06 -3.48 -15.41
N PRO A 224 -13.91 -2.66 -14.75
CA PRO A 224 -14.63 -3.10 -13.56
C PRO A 224 -15.51 -4.34 -13.72
N ILE A 225 -16.18 -4.49 -14.86
CA ILE A 225 -17.12 -5.60 -15.08
C ILE A 225 -16.37 -6.90 -15.35
N GLY A 226 -15.32 -6.88 -16.18
CA GLY A 226 -14.49 -8.06 -16.46
C GLY A 226 -13.76 -8.55 -15.22
N LEU A 227 -13.26 -7.62 -14.40
CA LEU A 227 -12.64 -7.94 -13.11
C LEU A 227 -13.64 -8.65 -12.18
N ALA A 228 -14.86 -8.15 -12.07
CA ALA A 228 -15.90 -8.75 -11.24
C ALA A 228 -16.34 -10.12 -11.78
N VAL A 229 -16.47 -10.27 -13.09
CA VAL A 229 -16.83 -11.55 -13.73
C VAL A 229 -15.80 -12.63 -13.38
N GLU A 230 -14.51 -12.33 -13.49
CA GLU A 230 -13.47 -13.32 -13.19
C GLU A 230 -13.40 -13.62 -11.68
N THR A 231 -13.55 -12.59 -10.83
CA THR A 231 -13.64 -12.78 -9.38
C THR A 231 -14.81 -13.70 -8.99
N ALA A 232 -15.97 -13.55 -9.65
CA ALA A 232 -17.12 -14.40 -9.40
C ALA A 232 -16.89 -15.85 -9.85
N LYS A 233 -16.25 -16.07 -11.00
CA LYS A 233 -15.94 -17.41 -11.54
C LYS A 233 -15.01 -18.16 -10.59
N LEU A 234 -13.94 -17.52 -10.15
CA LEU A 234 -12.98 -18.16 -9.25
C LEU A 234 -13.63 -18.48 -7.89
N GLY A 235 -14.44 -17.58 -7.36
CA GLY A 235 -15.21 -17.84 -6.14
C GLY A 235 -16.21 -18.98 -6.27
N ALA A 236 -16.83 -19.18 -7.45
CA ALA A 236 -17.75 -20.27 -7.72
C ALA A 236 -17.05 -21.63 -7.85
N ASP A 237 -15.87 -21.66 -8.47
CA ASP A 237 -15.08 -22.87 -8.65
C ASP A 237 -14.63 -23.48 -7.31
N SER A 238 -14.45 -22.66 -6.29
CA SER A 238 -14.16 -23.08 -4.91
C SER A 238 -15.38 -23.71 -4.18
N GLY A 239 -16.55 -23.75 -4.82
CA GLY A 239 -17.80 -24.28 -4.25
C GLY A 239 -18.48 -23.37 -3.22
N THR A 240 -18.01 -22.15 -3.09
CA THR A 240 -18.53 -21.17 -2.14
C THR A 240 -19.26 -20.07 -2.87
N LEU A 241 -20.58 -19.95 -2.68
CA LEU A 241 -21.40 -18.82 -3.18
C LEU A 241 -21.00 -17.47 -2.56
N ALA A 242 -20.03 -17.48 -1.65
CA ALA A 242 -19.63 -16.35 -0.81
C ALA A 242 -18.89 -15.21 -1.54
N ALA A 243 -18.57 -15.35 -2.81
CA ALA A 243 -17.91 -14.29 -3.59
C ALA A 243 -18.80 -13.83 -4.75
N ARG A 244 -20.02 -13.38 -4.45
CA ARG A 244 -20.86 -12.71 -5.46
C ARG A 244 -20.53 -11.22 -5.46
N PRO A 245 -19.67 -10.77 -6.37
CA PRO A 245 -19.31 -9.34 -6.41
C PRO A 245 -20.52 -8.51 -6.86
N ARG A 246 -20.71 -7.36 -6.21
CA ARG A 246 -21.59 -6.28 -6.68
C ARG A 246 -20.74 -5.22 -7.33
N VAL A 247 -21.05 -4.86 -8.57
CA VAL A 247 -20.31 -3.89 -9.35
C VAL A 247 -21.01 -2.53 -9.28
N PHE A 248 -20.23 -1.50 -8.95
CA PHE A 248 -20.64 -0.10 -9.05
C PHE A 248 -19.79 0.56 -10.13
N LEU A 249 -20.43 1.09 -11.15
CA LEU A 249 -19.75 1.84 -12.21
C LEU A 249 -20.65 3.00 -12.64
N SER A 250 -20.27 4.21 -12.27
CA SER A 250 -21.11 5.40 -12.38
C SER A 250 -21.30 5.91 -13.81
N THR A 251 -20.66 5.30 -14.79
CA THR A 251 -20.88 5.59 -16.22
C THR A 251 -21.55 4.42 -16.93
N PRO A 252 -22.46 4.65 -17.89
CA PRO A 252 -22.98 3.61 -18.76
C PRO A 252 -22.00 3.22 -19.87
N ASP A 253 -21.05 4.09 -20.20
CA ASP A 253 -20.15 3.94 -21.33
C ASP A 253 -18.98 3.00 -21.00
N PRO A 254 -18.37 2.36 -22.02
CA PRO A 254 -17.10 1.66 -21.85
C PRO A 254 -16.00 2.60 -21.33
N VAL A 255 -15.14 2.06 -20.46
CA VAL A 255 -14.08 2.81 -19.80
C VAL A 255 -12.70 2.41 -20.33
N PHE A 256 -11.68 3.24 -20.12
CA PHE A 256 -10.29 2.96 -20.56
C PHE A 256 -10.18 2.73 -22.07
N ILE A 257 -10.82 3.56 -22.86
CA ILE A 257 -10.81 3.46 -24.31
C ILE A 257 -9.74 4.37 -24.91
N GLU A 258 -9.97 5.68 -24.88
CA GLU A 258 -9.10 6.67 -25.51
C GLU A 258 -7.79 6.86 -24.73
N GLU A 259 -7.82 6.70 -23.42
CA GLU A 259 -6.65 6.85 -22.53
C GLU A 259 -5.56 5.82 -22.82
N PHE A 260 -5.94 4.63 -23.38
CA PHE A 260 -5.01 3.52 -23.60
C PHE A 260 -4.68 3.28 -25.07
N SER A 261 -5.37 3.89 -26.02
CA SER A 261 -5.05 3.73 -27.43
C SER A 261 -5.60 4.85 -28.29
N GLU A 262 -4.76 5.34 -29.19
CA GLU A 262 -5.14 6.26 -30.27
C GLU A 262 -5.60 5.50 -31.53
N GLN A 263 -5.49 4.17 -31.55
CA GLN A 263 -5.81 3.36 -32.71
C GLN A 263 -7.30 2.97 -32.74
N PRO A 264 -8.08 3.39 -33.77
CA PRO A 264 -9.52 3.12 -33.82
C PRO A 264 -9.87 1.63 -33.70
N TRP A 265 -9.09 0.75 -34.33
CA TRP A 265 -9.34 -0.69 -34.28
C TRP A 265 -9.15 -1.26 -32.87
N GLU A 266 -8.21 -0.71 -32.10
CA GLU A 266 -7.95 -1.13 -30.73
C GLU A 266 -9.04 -0.61 -29.78
N GLN A 267 -9.51 0.62 -29.99
CA GLN A 267 -10.66 1.17 -29.28
C GLN A 267 -11.93 0.33 -29.52
N GLU A 268 -12.22 -0.03 -30.78
CA GLU A 268 -13.34 -0.92 -31.12
C GLU A 268 -13.20 -2.28 -30.41
N LEU A 269 -12.00 -2.87 -30.44
CA LEU A 269 -11.74 -4.14 -29.77
C LEU A 269 -11.99 -4.04 -28.26
N ARG A 270 -11.54 -2.98 -27.61
CA ARG A 270 -11.76 -2.74 -26.17
C ARG A 270 -13.26 -2.63 -25.85
N ILE A 271 -14.00 -1.89 -26.67
CA ILE A 271 -15.47 -1.75 -26.56
C ILE A 271 -16.15 -3.12 -26.68
N ASP A 272 -15.76 -3.93 -27.64
CA ASP A 272 -16.35 -5.26 -27.86
C ASP A 272 -16.01 -6.23 -26.72
N LEU A 273 -14.80 -6.17 -26.18
CA LEU A 273 -14.43 -6.97 -25.01
C LEU A 273 -15.24 -6.57 -23.77
N GLN A 274 -15.48 -5.29 -23.52
CA GLN A 274 -16.33 -4.84 -22.40
C GLN A 274 -17.80 -5.20 -22.60
N ARG A 275 -18.31 -5.20 -23.83
CA ARG A 275 -19.64 -5.73 -24.14
C ARG A 275 -19.73 -7.22 -23.85
N GLU A 276 -18.66 -7.98 -24.12
CA GLU A 276 -18.60 -9.40 -23.74
C GLU A 276 -18.58 -9.56 -22.22
N SER A 277 -17.78 -8.77 -21.50
CA SER A 277 -17.78 -8.77 -20.03
C SER A 277 -19.18 -8.52 -19.47
N LEU A 278 -19.92 -7.56 -20.05
CA LEU A 278 -21.29 -7.26 -19.64
C LEU A 278 -22.22 -8.47 -19.86
N ARG A 279 -22.17 -9.12 -21.03
CA ARG A 279 -22.96 -10.33 -21.30
C ARG A 279 -22.65 -11.45 -20.30
N GLN A 280 -21.39 -11.62 -19.95
CA GLN A 280 -20.98 -12.62 -18.95
C GLN A 280 -21.49 -12.26 -17.55
N ALA A 281 -21.41 -10.99 -17.15
CA ALA A 281 -21.94 -10.52 -15.88
C ALA A 281 -23.47 -10.77 -15.78
N GLU A 282 -24.21 -10.48 -16.85
CA GLU A 282 -25.65 -10.75 -16.96
C GLU A 282 -25.94 -12.25 -16.86
N ALA A 283 -25.19 -13.09 -17.57
CA ALA A 283 -25.33 -14.55 -17.53
C ALA A 283 -25.05 -15.14 -16.12
N LEU A 284 -24.12 -14.56 -15.38
CA LEU A 284 -23.83 -14.91 -13.99
C LEU A 284 -24.82 -14.27 -13.00
N GLY A 285 -25.69 -13.36 -13.44
CA GLY A 285 -26.60 -12.61 -12.60
C GLY A 285 -25.87 -11.73 -11.59
N LEU A 286 -24.77 -11.12 -11.97
CA LEU A 286 -24.04 -10.20 -11.10
C LEU A 286 -24.80 -8.88 -10.98
N PRO A 287 -25.01 -8.36 -9.75
CA PRO A 287 -25.57 -7.04 -9.55
C PRO A 287 -24.65 -5.95 -10.13
N LEU A 288 -25.17 -5.16 -11.06
CA LEU A 288 -24.47 -4.03 -11.66
C LEU A 288 -25.28 -2.75 -11.43
N GLU A 289 -24.72 -1.81 -10.68
CA GLU A 289 -25.34 -0.53 -10.36
C GLU A 289 -24.63 0.60 -11.14
N ARG A 290 -25.40 1.27 -12.02
CA ARG A 290 -24.91 2.40 -12.84
C ARG A 290 -25.15 3.72 -12.11
N ARG A 291 -24.51 3.86 -10.95
CA ARG A 291 -24.57 5.07 -10.12
C ARG A 291 -23.24 5.34 -9.43
N TRP A 292 -23.13 6.55 -8.95
CA TRP A 292 -22.04 6.92 -8.05
C TRP A 292 -22.19 6.17 -6.72
N LEU A 293 -21.12 5.57 -6.24
CA LEU A 293 -21.05 4.96 -4.91
C LEU A 293 -20.39 5.97 -3.96
N GLU A 294 -21.12 6.45 -2.97
CA GLU A 294 -20.59 7.43 -2.02
C GLU A 294 -19.56 6.80 -1.07
N VAL A 295 -18.63 7.62 -0.56
CA VAL A 295 -17.58 7.11 0.32
C VAL A 295 -18.15 6.52 1.60
N GLU A 296 -19.21 7.12 2.12
CA GLU A 296 -19.94 6.61 3.29
C GLU A 296 -20.47 5.19 3.05
N GLU A 297 -20.96 4.89 1.86
CA GLU A 297 -21.43 3.54 1.50
C GLU A 297 -20.25 2.55 1.43
N ILE A 298 -19.08 2.99 0.90
CA ILE A 298 -17.86 2.19 0.90
C ILE A 298 -17.43 1.87 2.33
N VAL A 299 -17.39 2.90 3.17
CA VAL A 299 -17.00 2.79 4.59
C VAL A 299 -17.95 1.87 5.35
N ASP A 300 -19.25 1.99 5.12
CA ASP A 300 -20.26 1.15 5.77
C ASP A 300 -20.18 -0.31 5.31
N ALA A 301 -19.92 -0.56 4.02
CA ALA A 301 -19.67 -1.89 3.51
C ALA A 301 -18.45 -2.55 4.19
N VAL A 302 -17.32 -1.82 4.26
CA VAL A 302 -16.10 -2.33 4.90
C VAL A 302 -16.29 -2.54 6.40
N ARG A 303 -17.01 -1.64 7.12
CA ARG A 303 -17.39 -1.85 8.53
C ARG A 303 -18.26 -3.08 8.72
N GLY A 304 -19.14 -3.36 7.76
CA GLY A 304 -19.98 -4.56 7.70
C GLY A 304 -19.21 -5.85 7.45
N GLY A 305 -17.91 -5.76 7.17
CA GLY A 305 -17.05 -6.92 6.92
C GLY A 305 -16.85 -7.23 5.43
N ALA A 306 -17.42 -6.43 4.53
CA ALA A 306 -17.16 -6.55 3.11
C ALA A 306 -15.72 -6.15 2.77
N GLN A 307 -15.22 -6.67 1.66
CA GLN A 307 -14.01 -6.23 1.00
C GLN A 307 -14.39 -5.42 -0.23
N VAL A 308 -13.71 -4.31 -0.46
CA VAL A 308 -14.05 -3.43 -1.58
C VAL A 308 -12.82 -3.20 -2.45
N LEU A 309 -12.89 -3.67 -3.69
CA LEU A 309 -11.90 -3.29 -4.69
C LEU A 309 -12.29 -1.90 -5.20
N LEU A 310 -11.33 -0.98 -5.17
CA LEU A 310 -11.52 0.41 -5.59
C LEU A 310 -10.62 0.72 -6.78
N LEU A 311 -11.22 1.28 -7.82
CA LEU A 311 -10.49 1.92 -8.90
C LEU A 311 -10.08 3.32 -8.44
N ILE A 312 -8.79 3.60 -8.45
CA ILE A 312 -8.22 4.88 -8.02
C ILE A 312 -7.34 5.51 -9.09
N ASP A 313 -7.12 6.80 -8.97
CA ASP A 313 -6.09 7.57 -9.68
C ASP A 313 -4.86 7.69 -8.77
N LEU A 314 -3.69 7.30 -9.25
CA LEU A 314 -2.44 7.37 -8.50
C LEU A 314 -1.80 8.76 -8.48
N THR A 315 -2.34 9.74 -9.22
CA THR A 315 -1.73 11.07 -9.37
C THR A 315 -1.40 11.73 -8.02
N GLU A 316 -2.33 11.69 -7.06
CA GLU A 316 -2.12 12.36 -5.76
C GLU A 316 -1.17 11.57 -4.86
N LEU A 317 -1.20 10.24 -4.93
CA LEU A 317 -0.41 9.40 -4.04
C LEU A 317 1.07 9.29 -4.44
N ILE A 318 1.35 9.23 -5.74
CA ILE A 318 2.70 8.98 -6.26
C ILE A 318 3.05 9.80 -7.52
N ALA A 319 2.26 10.83 -7.84
CA ALA A 319 2.41 11.69 -9.03
C ALA A 319 2.37 10.92 -10.37
N ASP A 320 1.62 9.83 -10.43
CA ASP A 320 1.45 8.99 -11.64
C ASP A 320 -0.03 8.97 -12.07
N PRO A 321 -0.41 9.57 -13.20
CA PRO A 321 -1.79 9.62 -13.68
C PRO A 321 -2.22 8.28 -14.31
N THR A 322 -2.19 7.23 -13.51
CA THR A 322 -2.50 5.85 -13.92
C THR A 322 -3.71 5.32 -13.14
N PRO A 323 -4.70 4.70 -13.82
CA PRO A 323 -5.79 4.01 -13.14
C PRO A 323 -5.25 2.76 -12.45
N HIS A 324 -5.64 2.58 -11.20
CA HIS A 324 -5.08 1.55 -10.38
C HIS A 324 -6.13 0.89 -9.49
N TRP A 325 -6.01 -0.42 -9.28
CA TRP A 325 -6.89 -1.17 -8.40
C TRP A 325 -6.23 -1.45 -7.06
N VAL A 326 -6.96 -1.12 -6.00
CA VAL A 326 -6.55 -1.42 -4.63
C VAL A 326 -7.66 -2.14 -3.88
N LEU A 327 -7.31 -2.78 -2.76
CA LEU A 327 -8.25 -3.49 -1.90
C LEU A 327 -8.43 -2.74 -0.57
N ALA A 328 -9.64 -2.28 -0.28
CA ALA A 328 -10.02 -1.77 1.04
C ALA A 328 -10.46 -2.93 1.94
N THR A 329 -9.83 -3.07 3.10
CA THR A 329 -9.95 -4.24 3.98
C THR A 329 -10.58 -3.96 5.34
N GLU A 330 -10.34 -2.76 5.90
CA GLU A 330 -10.80 -2.41 7.24
C GLU A 330 -10.94 -0.88 7.39
N VAL A 331 -11.79 -0.46 8.32
CA VAL A 331 -11.91 0.94 8.76
C VAL A 331 -11.20 1.10 10.10
N VAL A 332 -10.23 2.00 10.15
CA VAL A 332 -9.47 2.34 11.37
C VAL A 332 -9.55 3.84 11.62
N GLY A 333 -10.26 4.25 12.67
CA GLY A 333 -10.56 5.66 12.91
C GLY A 333 -11.37 6.27 11.75
N GLU A 334 -10.86 7.35 11.16
CA GLU A 334 -11.46 8.03 9.99
C GLU A 334 -10.69 7.70 8.68
N THR A 335 -10.11 6.50 8.62
CA THR A 335 -9.38 6.01 7.44
C THR A 335 -9.89 4.66 6.98
N LEU A 336 -9.74 4.38 5.68
CA LEU A 336 -9.77 3.04 5.12
C LEU A 336 -8.34 2.49 5.05
N LEU A 337 -8.15 1.26 5.50
CA LEU A 337 -6.91 0.52 5.24
C LEU A 337 -6.95 -0.08 3.85
N ILE A 338 -5.95 0.26 3.08
CA ILE A 338 -5.79 -0.17 1.70
C ILE A 338 -4.61 -1.15 1.63
N ALA A 339 -4.83 -2.30 1.02
CA ALA A 339 -3.75 -3.12 0.48
C ALA A 339 -3.54 -2.69 -0.97
N ASP A 340 -2.43 -2.01 -1.22
CA ASP A 340 -2.04 -1.51 -2.53
C ASP A 340 -1.01 -2.48 -3.12
N PRO A 341 -1.29 -3.13 -4.26
CA PRO A 341 -0.33 -4.06 -4.86
C PRO A 341 0.88 -3.38 -5.52
N TRP A 342 0.90 -2.05 -5.60
CA TRP A 342 1.95 -1.28 -6.27
C TRP A 342 2.96 -0.68 -5.30
N VAL A 343 4.24 -0.96 -5.55
CA VAL A 343 5.37 -0.40 -4.81
C VAL A 343 6.18 0.51 -5.73
N GLN A 344 6.34 1.77 -5.35
CA GLN A 344 7.16 2.73 -6.09
C GLN A 344 8.64 2.65 -5.66
N ALA A 345 9.26 1.49 -5.96
CA ALA A 345 10.64 1.17 -5.55
C ALA A 345 11.68 2.21 -5.97
N PRO A 346 11.62 2.86 -7.17
CA PRO A 346 12.56 3.91 -7.54
C PRO A 346 12.63 5.08 -6.54
N ASN A 347 11.54 5.34 -5.82
CA ASN A 347 11.45 6.37 -4.79
C ASN A 347 11.62 5.82 -3.37
N GLY A 348 12.13 4.60 -3.24
CA GLY A 348 12.44 3.96 -1.97
C GLY A 348 11.23 3.44 -1.20
N GLU A 349 10.11 3.20 -1.87
CA GLU A 349 9.04 2.41 -1.28
C GLU A 349 9.42 0.94 -1.25
N THR A 350 8.85 0.27 -0.28
CA THR A 350 8.83 -1.18 -0.17
C THR A 350 7.39 -1.63 0.13
N TRP A 351 7.15 -2.90 0.23
CA TRP A 351 5.84 -3.42 0.63
C TRP A 351 5.34 -2.86 1.98
N VAL A 352 6.25 -2.31 2.80
CA VAL A 352 5.93 -1.68 4.09
C VAL A 352 5.09 -0.42 3.93
N ASP A 353 5.18 0.26 2.80
CA ASP A 353 4.37 1.44 2.49
C ASP A 353 2.93 1.08 2.07
N THR A 354 2.70 -0.15 1.62
CA THR A 354 1.54 -0.50 0.79
C THR A 354 0.64 -1.59 1.37
N PHE A 355 1.15 -2.41 2.32
CA PHE A 355 0.41 -3.57 2.84
C PHE A 355 -0.79 -3.20 3.73
N ALA A 356 -0.77 -2.04 4.38
CA ALA A 356 -1.80 -1.55 5.28
C ALA A 356 -1.80 -0.02 5.29
N LEU A 357 -1.98 0.58 4.11
CA LEU A 357 -1.92 2.02 3.87
C LEU A 357 -3.21 2.68 4.40
N PRO A 358 -3.16 3.50 5.46
CA PRO A 358 -4.33 4.17 5.98
C PRO A 358 -4.61 5.45 5.18
N LEU A 359 -5.70 5.47 4.41
CA LEU A 359 -6.13 6.62 3.64
C LEU A 359 -7.35 7.27 4.29
N PRO A 360 -7.32 8.59 4.59
CA PRO A 360 -8.48 9.34 5.05
C PRO A 360 -9.66 9.23 4.09
N PHE A 361 -10.88 9.28 4.58
CA PHE A 361 -12.09 9.20 3.75
C PHE A 361 -12.13 10.29 2.68
N ALA A 362 -11.66 11.51 2.99
CA ALA A 362 -11.55 12.59 2.01
C ALA A 362 -10.57 12.24 0.87
N THR A 363 -9.45 11.60 1.19
CA THR A 363 -8.51 11.09 0.18
C THR A 363 -9.19 10.04 -0.69
N ILE A 364 -9.90 9.07 -0.09
CA ILE A 364 -10.64 8.04 -0.83
C ILE A 364 -11.64 8.67 -1.80
N ASP A 365 -12.43 9.66 -1.36
CA ASP A 365 -13.37 10.35 -2.25
C ASP A 365 -12.69 10.96 -3.47
N ARG A 366 -11.51 11.53 -3.27
CA ARG A 366 -10.76 12.23 -4.29
C ARG A 366 -10.10 11.29 -5.29
N ILE A 367 -9.34 10.32 -4.81
CA ILE A 367 -8.58 9.41 -5.68
C ILE A 367 -9.44 8.38 -6.40
N THR A 368 -10.68 8.12 -5.96
CA THR A 368 -11.61 7.21 -6.65
C THR A 368 -12.41 7.89 -7.77
N ARG A 369 -11.96 9.03 -8.27
CA ARG A 369 -12.51 9.77 -9.41
C ARG A 369 -11.56 9.62 -10.60
N TRP A 370 -11.96 8.87 -11.60
CA TRP A 370 -11.15 8.66 -12.79
C TRP A 370 -11.82 9.23 -14.04
N GLY A 371 -11.01 9.71 -14.99
CA GLY A 371 -11.45 10.11 -16.31
C GLY A 371 -12.11 11.50 -16.43
N THR A 372 -12.47 11.88 -17.65
CA THR A 372 -13.16 13.14 -17.94
C THR A 372 -14.27 12.90 -18.98
N PRO A 373 -15.56 12.95 -18.62
CA PRO A 373 -16.09 13.24 -17.28
C PRO A 373 -15.72 12.16 -16.25
N ALA A 374 -15.56 12.59 -14.99
CA ALA A 374 -15.14 11.67 -13.93
C ALA A 374 -16.19 10.58 -13.65
N PHE A 375 -15.71 9.34 -13.49
CA PHE A 375 -16.52 8.21 -13.04
C PHE A 375 -15.86 7.52 -11.84
N ARG A 376 -16.63 6.70 -11.13
CA ARG A 376 -16.16 5.84 -10.04
C ARG A 376 -16.45 4.39 -10.37
N GLY A 377 -15.45 3.53 -10.18
CA GLY A 377 -15.55 2.08 -10.28
C GLY A 377 -15.22 1.42 -8.95
N ALA A 378 -16.10 0.52 -8.49
CA ALA A 378 -15.87 -0.27 -7.29
C ALA A 378 -16.53 -1.66 -7.41
N ILE A 379 -15.95 -2.64 -6.71
CA ILE A 379 -16.50 -4.00 -6.63
C ILE A 379 -16.58 -4.38 -5.16
N ILE A 380 -17.78 -4.65 -4.66
CA ILE A 380 -18.02 -5.03 -3.28
C ILE A 380 -18.19 -6.55 -3.20
N LEU A 381 -17.36 -7.18 -2.38
CA LEU A 381 -17.48 -8.58 -1.99
C LEU A 381 -18.10 -8.62 -0.59
N GLU A 382 -19.38 -9.00 -0.51
CA GLU A 382 -20.12 -9.10 0.75
C GLU A 382 -19.51 -10.20 1.65
N PRO A 383 -19.64 -10.12 2.98
CA PRO A 383 -19.09 -11.08 3.94
C PRO A 383 -19.48 -12.52 3.70
#